data_9533a17c759866051b5c31c04c217577
#
_entry.id   9533a17c759866051b5c31c04c217577
#
_cell.length_a   1.000
_cell.length_b   1.000
_cell.length_c   1.000
_cell.angle_alpha   90.00
_cell.angle_beta   90.00
_cell.angle_gamma   90.00
#
_symmetry.space_group_name_H-M   'P 1'
#
loop_
_entity.id
_entity.type
_entity.pdbx_description
1 polymer ?
#
loop_
_entity_poly.entity_id
_entity_poly.type
_entity_poly.pdbx_seq_one_letter_code
_entity_poly.pdbx_strand_id
1 'polypeptide(L)'
;MRTTLLLVTSTLALAACGPKANDATPTANGMASSGNMDVGSEDMADDPSMATAPLATADFVAKAAISDLYEITAGKIAEDKATEPALRRFATQMVEAHNMTTRDLRAAAAKDGVAAKPPATLDAPHQALIAALESTPQGTVFDTLYKQQQRDAHTEALATMQGYAASGDKPAVKAFATETATKVQMHIDMLGQVN
;
A
#
# COMPACT_ATOMS: atom_id res chain seq x y z
N MET A 1 -44.65 31.38 6.78
CA MET A 1 -44.78 30.09 6.09
C MET A 1 -44.24 29.00 7.01
N ARG A 2 -45.09 28.11 7.47
CA ARG A 2 -44.76 27.07 8.43
C ARG A 2 -44.32 25.81 7.66
N THR A 3 -43.11 25.35 7.85
CA THR A 3 -42.59 24.13 7.23
C THR A 3 -42.70 22.99 8.26
N THR A 4 -43.46 21.98 7.90
CA THR A 4 -43.78 20.80 8.71
C THR A 4 -42.63 19.80 8.65
N LEU A 5 -42.15 19.39 9.83
CA LEU A 5 -41.11 18.35 10.02
C LEU A 5 -41.80 16.98 10.06
N LEU A 6 -41.49 16.09 9.10
CA LEU A 6 -41.90 14.69 9.12
C LEU A 6 -40.84 13.86 9.84
N LEU A 7 -41.21 13.27 10.97
CA LEU A 7 -40.44 12.22 11.64
C LEU A 7 -40.79 10.86 11.00
N VAL A 8 -39.81 10.16 10.47
CA VAL A 8 -39.89 8.76 10.04
C VAL A 8 -39.23 7.90 11.10
N THR A 9 -39.99 7.15 11.85
CA THR A 9 -39.52 6.14 12.82
C THR A 9 -39.44 4.79 12.10
N SER A 10 -38.23 4.26 11.92
CA SER A 10 -38.00 2.89 11.43
C SER A 10 -37.72 1.96 12.60
N THR A 11 -38.63 1.01 12.81
CA THR A 11 -38.49 -0.06 13.79
C THR A 11 -37.60 -1.19 13.25
N LEU A 12 -36.58 -1.53 14.00
CA LEU A 12 -35.64 -2.64 13.72
C LEU A 12 -36.15 -3.91 14.41
N ALA A 13 -36.48 -4.96 13.66
CA ALA A 13 -36.81 -6.29 14.18
C ALA A 13 -35.54 -7.13 14.33
N LEU A 14 -35.25 -7.57 15.57
CA LEU A 14 -34.23 -8.57 15.88
C LEU A 14 -34.82 -9.97 15.63
N ALA A 15 -34.19 -10.74 14.73
CA ALA A 15 -34.38 -12.19 14.62
C ALA A 15 -33.17 -12.90 15.24
N ALA A 16 -33.42 -13.59 16.36
CA ALA A 16 -32.45 -14.45 17.02
C ALA A 16 -32.56 -15.86 16.43
N CYS A 17 -31.46 -16.42 15.90
CA CYS A 17 -31.32 -17.86 15.66
C CYS A 17 -30.08 -18.35 16.40
N GLY A 18 -30.30 -19.19 17.41
CA GLY A 18 -29.27 -19.82 18.23
C GLY A 18 -28.59 -21.02 17.56
N PRO A 19 -27.40 -21.45 18.04
CA PRO A 19 -26.65 -22.54 17.47
C PRO A 19 -27.12 -23.91 18.00
N LYS A 20 -27.23 -24.90 17.09
CA LYS A 20 -27.38 -26.31 17.45
C LYS A 20 -26.00 -26.92 17.75
N ALA A 21 -25.86 -27.41 18.97
CA ALA A 21 -24.77 -28.28 19.38
C ALA A 21 -24.97 -29.68 18.76
N ASN A 22 -23.94 -30.21 18.10
CA ASN A 22 -23.84 -31.64 17.81
C ASN A 22 -22.73 -32.23 18.70
N ASP A 23 -23.21 -33.01 19.65
CA ASP A 23 -22.47 -33.88 20.52
C ASP A 23 -22.06 -35.14 19.75
N ALA A 24 -20.79 -35.46 19.68
CA ALA A 24 -20.30 -36.78 19.26
C ALA A 24 -19.08 -37.18 20.10
N THR A 25 -19.34 -38.11 20.99
CA THR A 25 -18.44 -38.79 21.91
C THR A 25 -17.41 -39.63 21.14
N PRO A 26 -16.15 -39.73 21.63
CA PRO A 26 -15.11 -40.58 21.02
C PRO A 26 -15.18 -42.01 21.50
N THR A 27 -15.11 -42.96 20.58
CA THR A 27 -14.89 -44.37 20.87
C THR A 27 -13.39 -44.67 20.73
N ALA A 28 -12.79 -45.04 21.83
CA ALA A 28 -11.44 -45.62 21.87
C ALA A 28 -11.48 -47.06 21.38
N ASN A 29 -10.60 -47.46 20.49
CA ASN A 29 -10.06 -48.81 20.50
C ASN A 29 -8.68 -48.85 19.82
N GLY A 30 -7.75 -49.42 20.53
CA GLY A 30 -6.36 -49.52 20.41
C GLY A 30 -5.82 -50.42 19.29
N MET A 31 -4.55 -50.29 19.05
CA MET A 31 -3.52 -51.34 19.17
C MET A 31 -2.21 -50.81 18.58
N ALA A 32 -1.16 -51.07 19.32
CA ALA A 32 0.22 -50.76 19.04
C ALA A 32 0.72 -51.39 17.73
N SER A 33 1.52 -50.64 16.96
CA SER A 33 2.56 -51.21 16.13
C SER A 33 3.76 -50.30 16.15
N SER A 34 4.86 -50.78 16.71
CA SER A 34 6.19 -50.19 16.66
C SER A 34 6.68 -50.23 15.21
N GLY A 35 6.75 -49.08 14.59
CA GLY A 35 7.45 -48.86 13.33
C GLY A 35 8.45 -47.73 13.55
N ASN A 36 9.71 -48.09 13.71
CA ASN A 36 10.85 -47.18 13.70
C ASN A 36 10.94 -46.56 12.30
N MET A 37 10.48 -45.34 12.15
CA MET A 37 10.75 -44.54 10.95
C MET A 37 11.88 -43.59 11.28
N ASP A 38 13.03 -43.93 10.72
CA ASP A 38 14.18 -43.07 10.52
C ASP A 38 13.70 -41.74 9.87
N VAL A 39 13.64 -40.69 10.67
CA VAL A 39 13.40 -39.32 10.17
C VAL A 39 14.73 -38.88 9.63
N GLY A 40 14.94 -39.17 8.33
CA GLY A 40 15.93 -38.47 7.54
C GLY A 40 15.69 -37.01 7.70
N SER A 41 16.66 -36.29 8.27
CA SER A 41 16.78 -34.84 8.18
C SER A 41 16.90 -34.49 6.70
N GLU A 42 15.78 -34.22 6.05
CA GLU A 42 15.81 -33.54 4.75
C GLU A 42 16.31 -32.13 5.03
N ASP A 43 17.55 -31.97 4.67
CA ASP A 43 18.27 -30.71 4.51
C ASP A 43 17.34 -29.80 3.67
N MET A 44 16.63 -28.88 4.34
CA MET A 44 15.94 -27.78 3.66
C MET A 44 17.07 -26.87 3.13
N ALA A 45 17.74 -27.34 2.07
CA ALA A 45 18.56 -26.49 1.26
C ALA A 45 17.68 -25.33 0.82
N ASP A 46 18.06 -24.12 1.23
CA ASP A 46 17.57 -22.86 0.67
C ASP A 46 17.55 -23.01 -0.86
N ASP A 47 16.36 -23.21 -1.42
CA ASP A 47 16.20 -23.20 -2.87
C ASP A 47 16.34 -21.74 -3.34
N PRO A 48 17.45 -21.35 -3.98
CA PRO A 48 17.66 -20.00 -4.48
C PRO A 48 16.73 -19.66 -5.65
N SER A 49 15.82 -20.56 -6.01
CA SER A 49 14.83 -20.40 -7.08
C SER A 49 13.60 -19.56 -6.70
N MET A 50 13.49 -19.10 -5.44
CA MET A 50 12.42 -18.19 -5.00
C MET A 50 12.78 -16.71 -5.18
N ALA A 51 13.78 -16.40 -6.03
CA ALA A 51 13.96 -15.03 -6.50
C ALA A 51 12.72 -14.65 -7.31
N THR A 52 11.90 -13.75 -6.78
CA THR A 52 10.75 -13.20 -7.51
C THR A 52 11.25 -12.68 -8.86
N ALA A 53 10.62 -13.13 -9.95
CA ALA A 53 10.99 -12.72 -11.30
C ALA A 53 11.04 -11.18 -11.37
N PRO A 54 12.02 -10.61 -12.11
CA PRO A 54 12.12 -9.17 -12.27
C PRO A 54 10.80 -8.57 -12.73
N LEU A 55 10.40 -7.45 -12.13
CA LEU A 55 9.18 -6.75 -12.53
C LEU A 55 9.32 -6.27 -13.98
N ALA A 56 8.35 -6.62 -14.84
CA ALA A 56 8.35 -6.15 -16.22
C ALA A 56 8.28 -4.62 -16.27
N THR A 57 8.96 -4.00 -17.23
CA THR A 57 9.04 -2.52 -17.31
C THR A 57 7.68 -1.84 -17.34
N ALA A 58 6.73 -2.39 -18.08
CA ALA A 58 5.37 -1.82 -18.16
C ALA A 58 4.66 -1.84 -16.80
N ASP A 59 4.82 -2.93 -16.04
CA ASP A 59 4.24 -3.08 -14.70
C ASP A 59 4.93 -2.16 -13.69
N PHE A 60 6.25 -2.01 -13.77
CA PHE A 60 7.00 -1.04 -12.98
C PHE A 60 6.49 0.38 -13.21
N VAL A 61 6.38 0.80 -14.48
CA VAL A 61 5.91 2.14 -14.83
C VAL A 61 4.48 2.37 -14.37
N ALA A 62 3.60 1.38 -14.51
CA ALA A 62 2.22 1.45 -14.03
C ALA A 62 2.17 1.58 -12.50
N LYS A 63 2.94 0.76 -11.77
CA LYS A 63 3.01 0.78 -10.31
C LYS A 63 3.57 2.10 -9.79
N ALA A 64 4.65 2.60 -10.37
CA ALA A 64 5.24 3.88 -10.00
C ALA A 64 4.26 5.05 -10.24
N ALA A 65 3.54 5.03 -11.36
CA ALA A 65 2.55 6.07 -11.67
C ALA A 65 1.32 6.04 -10.73
N ILE A 66 0.88 4.85 -10.29
CA ILE A 66 -0.20 4.72 -9.27
C ILE A 66 0.30 5.27 -7.93
N SER A 67 1.51 4.92 -7.52
CA SER A 67 2.14 5.45 -6.30
C SER A 67 2.19 6.98 -6.31
N ASP A 68 2.69 7.59 -7.39
CA ASP A 68 2.71 9.06 -7.52
C ASP A 68 1.31 9.68 -7.43
N LEU A 69 0.32 9.09 -8.09
CA LEU A 69 -1.06 9.59 -8.06
C LEU A 69 -1.65 9.51 -6.65
N TYR A 70 -1.36 8.42 -5.94
CA TYR A 70 -1.77 8.26 -4.54
C TYR A 70 -1.13 9.34 -3.66
N GLU A 71 0.19 9.54 -3.75
CA GLU A 71 0.91 10.52 -2.95
C GLU A 71 0.44 11.96 -3.20
N ILE A 72 0.19 12.33 -4.44
CA ILE A 72 -0.38 13.63 -4.79
C ILE A 72 -1.78 13.81 -4.18
N THR A 73 -2.60 12.76 -4.22
CA THR A 73 -3.97 12.83 -3.72
C THR A 73 -3.99 12.87 -2.19
N ALA A 74 -3.25 11.98 -1.54
CA ALA A 74 -3.13 11.92 -0.08
C ALA A 74 -2.50 13.20 0.50
N GLY A 75 -1.46 13.71 -0.18
CA GLY A 75 -0.81 14.97 0.19
C GLY A 75 -1.77 16.17 0.18
N LYS A 76 -2.59 16.31 -0.86
CA LYS A 76 -3.60 17.38 -0.92
C LYS A 76 -4.62 17.30 0.20
N ILE A 77 -5.06 16.10 0.56
CA ILE A 77 -5.96 15.93 1.71
C ILE A 77 -5.26 16.36 3.00
N ALA A 78 -3.99 16.01 3.14
CA ALA A 78 -3.22 16.35 4.34
C ALA A 78 -2.85 17.84 4.42
N GLU A 79 -2.65 18.54 3.30
CA GLU A 79 -2.51 20.01 3.28
C GLU A 79 -3.70 20.70 3.96
N ASP A 80 -4.91 20.18 3.77
CA ASP A 80 -6.13 20.74 4.35
C ASP A 80 -6.40 20.23 5.77
N LYS A 81 -6.18 18.94 6.04
CA LYS A 81 -6.64 18.27 7.27
C LYS A 81 -5.57 18.05 8.33
N ALA A 82 -4.27 18.06 8.00
CA ALA A 82 -3.22 17.89 9.00
C ALA A 82 -3.21 19.06 9.99
N THR A 83 -3.13 18.75 11.28
CA THR A 83 -3.11 19.76 12.35
C THR A 83 -1.69 20.10 12.75
N GLU A 84 -0.75 19.18 12.62
CA GLU A 84 0.64 19.40 12.90
C GLU A 84 1.31 20.22 11.78
N PRO A 85 1.91 21.38 12.06
CA PRO A 85 2.51 22.22 11.02
C PRO A 85 3.65 21.55 10.25
N ALA A 86 4.44 20.68 10.89
CA ALA A 86 5.50 19.94 10.23
C ALA A 86 4.93 18.89 9.24
N LEU A 87 3.86 18.22 9.64
CA LEU A 87 3.18 17.25 8.78
C LEU A 87 2.52 17.91 7.56
N ARG A 88 1.93 19.10 7.75
CA ARG A 88 1.37 19.86 6.62
C ARG A 88 2.45 20.29 5.64
N ARG A 89 3.61 20.77 6.12
CA ARG A 89 4.76 21.06 5.24
C ARG A 89 5.27 19.83 4.52
N PHE A 90 5.36 18.70 5.20
CA PHE A 90 5.68 17.42 4.57
C PHE A 90 4.70 17.08 3.44
N ALA A 91 3.40 17.21 3.68
CA ALA A 91 2.37 16.95 2.67
C ALA A 91 2.56 17.82 1.41
N THR A 92 2.80 19.13 1.57
CA THR A 92 3.09 20.03 0.44
C THR A 92 4.33 19.59 -0.34
N GLN A 93 5.39 19.19 0.36
CA GLN A 93 6.61 18.67 -0.29
C GLN A 93 6.34 17.38 -1.07
N MET A 94 5.49 16.48 -0.54
CA MET A 94 5.11 15.25 -1.24
C MET A 94 4.33 15.55 -2.53
N VAL A 95 3.37 16.47 -2.48
CA VAL A 95 2.64 16.89 -3.68
C VAL A 95 3.58 17.44 -4.76
N GLU A 96 4.53 18.30 -4.39
CA GLU A 96 5.51 18.87 -5.32
C GLU A 96 6.45 17.80 -5.88
N ALA A 97 7.04 16.97 -5.01
CA ALA A 97 7.99 15.92 -5.38
C ALA A 97 7.37 14.89 -6.34
N HIS A 98 6.17 14.39 -6.02
CA HIS A 98 5.51 13.36 -6.83
C HIS A 98 4.96 13.90 -8.16
N ASN A 99 4.62 15.19 -8.25
CA ASN A 99 4.39 15.84 -9.55
C ASN A 99 5.66 15.88 -10.42
N MET A 100 6.83 16.07 -9.83
CA MET A 100 8.11 16.00 -10.57
C MET A 100 8.42 14.56 -10.98
N THR A 101 8.29 13.61 -10.06
CA THR A 101 8.54 12.18 -10.31
C THR A 101 7.67 11.65 -11.46
N THR A 102 6.39 12.03 -11.49
CA THR A 102 5.47 11.69 -12.60
C THR A 102 5.99 12.19 -13.97
N ARG A 103 6.54 13.40 -14.03
CA ARG A 103 7.11 13.94 -15.28
C ARG A 103 8.39 13.19 -15.68
N ASP A 104 9.25 12.92 -14.71
CA ASP A 104 10.52 12.23 -14.93
C ASP A 104 10.29 10.78 -15.38
N LEU A 105 9.32 10.08 -14.77
CA LEU A 105 8.90 8.73 -15.17
C LEU A 105 8.42 8.69 -16.61
N ARG A 106 7.57 9.64 -17.00
CA ARG A 106 7.07 9.74 -18.40
C ARG A 106 8.19 9.98 -19.38
N ALA A 107 9.14 10.84 -19.04
CA ALA A 107 10.30 11.12 -19.87
C ALA A 107 11.21 9.90 -20.02
N ALA A 108 11.47 9.17 -18.94
CA ALA A 108 12.26 7.94 -18.95
C ALA A 108 11.57 6.84 -19.78
N ALA A 109 10.28 6.62 -19.58
CA ALA A 109 9.50 5.64 -20.33
C ALA A 109 9.49 5.97 -21.84
N ALA A 110 9.27 7.23 -22.20
CA ALA A 110 9.29 7.66 -23.60
C ALA A 110 10.68 7.46 -24.25
N LYS A 111 11.76 7.75 -23.54
CA LYS A 111 13.14 7.54 -24.00
C LYS A 111 13.45 6.09 -24.33
N ASP A 112 12.90 5.16 -23.55
CA ASP A 112 13.06 3.72 -23.76
C ASP A 112 12.01 3.09 -24.67
N GLY A 113 11.10 3.90 -25.26
CA GLY A 113 10.03 3.42 -26.15
C GLY A 113 8.98 2.57 -25.40
N VAL A 114 8.85 2.76 -24.09
CA VAL A 114 7.86 2.07 -23.29
C VAL A 114 6.49 2.70 -23.49
N ALA A 115 5.58 1.97 -24.11
CA ALA A 115 4.20 2.40 -24.36
C ALA A 115 3.32 2.30 -23.09
N ALA A 116 3.84 2.70 -21.94
CA ALA A 116 3.09 2.67 -20.70
C ALA A 116 2.22 3.92 -20.60
N LYS A 117 0.91 3.71 -20.63
CA LYS A 117 -0.06 4.77 -20.37
C LYS A 117 -0.23 4.87 -18.85
N PRO A 118 0.14 6.00 -18.22
CA PRO A 118 -0.08 6.18 -16.79
C PRO A 118 -1.57 5.97 -16.46
N PRO A 119 -1.91 5.29 -15.37
CA PRO A 119 -3.28 5.13 -14.96
C PRO A 119 -3.91 6.50 -14.70
N ALA A 120 -5.14 6.69 -15.18
CA ALA A 120 -5.91 7.91 -14.95
C ALA A 120 -6.57 7.92 -13.56
N THR A 121 -6.66 6.77 -12.92
CA THR A 121 -7.35 6.55 -11.64
C THR A 121 -6.52 5.62 -10.75
N LEU A 122 -6.69 5.77 -9.46
CA LEU A 122 -6.13 4.84 -8.47
C LEU A 122 -6.77 3.45 -8.62
N ASP A 123 -6.00 2.43 -8.27
CA ASP A 123 -6.52 1.07 -8.08
C ASP A 123 -7.34 0.96 -6.78
N ALA A 124 -8.03 -0.17 -6.60
CA ALA A 124 -8.93 -0.36 -5.47
C ALA A 124 -8.25 -0.25 -4.09
N PRO A 125 -7.02 -0.81 -3.86
CA PRO A 125 -6.32 -0.61 -2.60
C PRO A 125 -6.04 0.85 -2.29
N HIS A 126 -5.50 1.63 -3.23
CA HIS A 126 -5.20 3.04 -3.02
C HIS A 126 -6.47 3.90 -2.87
N GLN A 127 -7.56 3.57 -3.58
CA GLN A 127 -8.87 4.20 -3.36
C GLN A 127 -9.36 4.02 -1.93
N ALA A 128 -9.19 2.82 -1.35
CA ALA A 128 -9.57 2.56 0.04
C ALA A 128 -8.72 3.39 1.03
N LEU A 129 -7.42 3.54 0.78
CA LEU A 129 -6.55 4.39 1.59
C LEU A 129 -6.98 5.87 1.54
N ILE A 130 -7.29 6.38 0.35
CA ILE A 130 -7.81 7.75 0.19
C ILE A 130 -9.14 7.93 0.90
N ALA A 131 -10.10 7.00 0.73
CA ALA A 131 -11.39 7.06 1.41
C ALA A 131 -11.24 7.07 2.96
N ALA A 132 -10.25 6.35 3.49
CA ALA A 132 -9.93 6.38 4.92
C ALA A 132 -9.44 7.77 5.37
N LEU A 133 -8.57 8.44 4.59
CA LEU A 133 -8.13 9.81 4.87
C LEU A 133 -9.29 10.81 4.77
N GLU A 134 -10.13 10.70 3.74
CA GLU A 134 -11.27 11.58 3.54
C GLU A 134 -12.29 11.48 4.69
N SER A 135 -12.59 10.26 5.14
CA SER A 135 -13.57 10.01 6.19
C SER A 135 -13.06 10.29 7.61
N THR A 136 -11.74 10.29 7.83
CA THR A 136 -11.16 10.58 9.15
C THR A 136 -11.28 12.06 9.48
N PRO A 137 -11.87 12.45 10.63
CA PRO A 137 -11.94 13.83 11.04
C PRO A 137 -10.55 14.47 11.23
N GLN A 138 -10.44 15.77 10.97
CA GLN A 138 -9.24 16.55 11.26
C GLN A 138 -8.84 16.43 12.74
N GLY A 139 -7.55 16.31 13.02
CA GLY A 139 -7.01 16.16 14.37
C GLY A 139 -5.91 15.11 14.45
N THR A 140 -5.49 14.78 15.67
CA THR A 140 -4.41 13.81 15.92
C THR A 140 -4.65 12.44 15.29
N VAL A 141 -5.91 12.01 15.19
CA VAL A 141 -6.25 10.72 14.56
C VAL A 141 -5.93 10.76 13.07
N PHE A 142 -6.26 11.86 12.38
CA PHE A 142 -5.88 12.07 10.99
C PHE A 142 -4.37 12.12 10.83
N ASP A 143 -3.67 12.90 11.66
CA ASP A 143 -2.22 13.04 11.58
C ASP A 143 -1.51 11.69 11.75
N THR A 144 -1.99 10.86 12.69
CA THR A 144 -1.46 9.51 12.92
C THR A 144 -1.71 8.60 11.71
N LEU A 145 -2.94 8.60 11.16
CA LEU A 145 -3.30 7.79 10.00
C LEU A 145 -2.47 8.17 8.77
N TYR A 146 -2.35 9.47 8.48
CA TYR A 146 -1.58 9.95 7.33
C TYR A 146 -0.09 9.58 7.48
N LYS A 147 0.52 9.82 8.66
CA LYS A 147 1.92 9.40 8.92
C LYS A 147 2.12 7.89 8.71
N GLN A 148 1.18 7.05 9.14
CA GLN A 148 1.27 5.61 8.95
C GLN A 148 1.19 5.24 7.46
N GLN A 149 0.20 5.76 6.74
CA GLN A 149 0.05 5.50 5.31
C GLN A 149 1.27 5.96 4.51
N GLN A 150 1.83 7.12 4.86
CA GLN A 150 3.06 7.63 4.21
C GLN A 150 4.26 6.72 4.45
N ARG A 151 4.42 6.20 5.68
CA ARG A 151 5.51 5.26 5.98
C ARG A 151 5.39 3.99 5.17
N ASP A 152 4.20 3.42 5.09
CA ASP A 152 3.95 2.17 4.39
C ASP A 152 4.16 2.35 2.88
N ALA A 153 3.59 3.40 2.29
CA ALA A 153 3.69 3.70 0.88
C ALA A 153 5.16 3.97 0.45
N HIS A 154 5.91 4.76 1.23
CA HIS A 154 7.32 5.03 0.92
C HIS A 154 8.21 3.79 1.10
N THR A 155 7.92 2.93 2.08
CA THR A 155 8.64 1.65 2.24
C THR A 155 8.43 0.75 1.03
N GLU A 156 7.19 0.62 0.55
CA GLU A 156 6.87 -0.16 -0.65
C GLU A 156 7.48 0.47 -1.92
N ALA A 157 7.40 1.79 -2.06
CA ALA A 157 8.00 2.51 -3.18
C ALA A 157 9.52 2.32 -3.22
N LEU A 158 10.21 2.41 -2.07
CA LEU A 158 11.66 2.19 -1.99
C LEU A 158 12.04 0.79 -2.48
N ALA A 159 11.36 -0.24 -1.99
CA ALA A 159 11.59 -1.61 -2.42
C ALA A 159 11.35 -1.79 -3.93
N THR A 160 10.29 -1.19 -4.47
CA THR A 160 9.94 -1.22 -5.89
C THR A 160 11.04 -0.55 -6.75
N MET A 161 11.50 0.64 -6.34
CA MET A 161 12.54 1.38 -7.05
C MET A 161 13.88 0.63 -7.00
N GLN A 162 14.29 0.14 -5.84
CA GLN A 162 15.53 -0.63 -5.68
C GLN A 162 15.50 -1.93 -6.48
N GLY A 163 14.39 -2.64 -6.48
CA GLY A 163 14.22 -3.88 -7.25
C GLY A 163 14.40 -3.63 -8.75
N TYR A 164 13.75 -2.60 -9.30
CA TYR A 164 13.87 -2.26 -10.71
C TYR A 164 15.27 -1.66 -11.04
N ALA A 165 15.86 -0.86 -10.16
CA ALA A 165 17.21 -0.36 -10.30
C ALA A 165 18.25 -1.49 -10.39
N ALA A 166 18.05 -2.59 -9.67
CA ALA A 166 18.93 -3.76 -9.72
C ALA A 166 18.74 -4.57 -11.01
N SER A 167 17.51 -4.92 -11.37
CA SER A 167 17.19 -5.93 -12.38
C SER A 167 16.49 -5.42 -13.64
N GLY A 168 16.11 -4.14 -13.71
CA GLY A 168 15.37 -3.57 -14.86
C GLY A 168 16.18 -3.65 -16.17
N ASP A 169 15.47 -3.87 -17.27
CA ASP A 169 16.03 -4.09 -18.61
C ASP A 169 16.07 -2.83 -19.48
N LYS A 170 15.40 -1.74 -19.07
CA LYS A 170 15.30 -0.49 -19.82
C LYS A 170 16.21 0.58 -19.20
N PRO A 171 17.22 1.07 -19.92
CA PRO A 171 18.28 1.90 -19.33
C PRO A 171 17.78 3.22 -18.73
N ALA A 172 16.86 3.95 -19.41
CA ALA A 172 16.39 5.23 -18.91
C ALA A 172 15.44 5.04 -17.72
N VAL A 173 14.58 4.02 -17.77
CA VAL A 173 13.66 3.68 -16.64
C VAL A 173 14.48 3.16 -15.45
N LYS A 174 15.55 2.41 -15.68
CA LYS A 174 16.47 1.95 -14.63
C LYS A 174 17.20 3.12 -13.95
N ALA A 175 17.67 4.10 -14.72
CA ALA A 175 18.27 5.31 -14.18
C ALA A 175 17.26 6.09 -13.34
N PHE A 176 16.04 6.28 -13.85
CA PHE A 176 14.92 6.87 -13.08
C PHE A 176 14.71 6.15 -11.75
N ALA A 177 14.62 4.83 -11.75
CA ALA A 177 14.41 4.04 -10.53
C ALA A 177 15.55 4.24 -9.51
N THR A 178 16.81 4.28 -9.97
CA THR A 178 17.98 4.52 -9.13
C THR A 178 17.93 5.90 -8.46
N GLU A 179 17.65 6.95 -9.22
CA GLU A 179 17.56 8.32 -8.71
C GLU A 179 16.35 8.49 -7.76
N THR A 180 15.22 7.89 -8.13
CA THR A 180 14.00 7.97 -7.33
C THR A 180 14.13 7.22 -6.01
N ALA A 181 14.83 6.08 -5.96
CA ALA A 181 15.11 5.37 -4.71
C ALA A 181 15.80 6.27 -3.67
N THR A 182 16.75 7.11 -4.11
CA THR A 182 17.42 8.08 -3.23
C THR A 182 16.44 9.14 -2.70
N LYS A 183 15.55 9.65 -3.56
CA LYS A 183 14.53 10.63 -3.17
C LYS A 183 13.53 10.03 -2.18
N VAL A 184 13.08 8.80 -2.41
CA VAL A 184 12.15 8.09 -1.51
C VAL A 184 12.79 7.87 -0.13
N GLN A 185 14.07 7.50 -0.08
CA GLN A 185 14.78 7.36 1.20
C GLN A 185 14.80 8.70 1.96
N MET A 186 15.07 9.82 1.28
CA MET A 186 15.02 11.15 1.91
C MET A 186 13.63 11.48 2.45
N HIS A 187 12.55 11.08 1.76
CA HIS A 187 11.19 11.29 2.26
C HIS A 187 10.91 10.47 3.54
N ILE A 188 11.38 9.21 3.59
CA ILE A 188 11.30 8.38 4.81
C ILE A 188 12.01 9.06 5.98
N ASP A 189 13.23 9.57 5.74
CA ASP A 189 14.04 10.24 6.77
C ASP A 189 13.36 11.53 7.25
N MET A 190 12.78 12.32 6.33
CA MET A 190 12.01 13.52 6.66
C MET A 190 10.76 13.19 7.47
N LEU A 191 10.01 12.14 7.09
CA LEU A 191 8.84 11.70 7.84
C LEU A 191 9.19 11.26 9.26
N GLY A 192 10.35 10.63 9.45
CA GLY A 192 10.88 10.25 10.76
C GLY A 192 11.16 11.43 11.69
N GLN A 193 11.32 12.66 11.15
CA GLN A 193 11.53 13.88 11.91
C GLN A 193 10.22 14.64 12.24
N VAL A 194 9.11 14.20 11.66
CA VAL A 194 7.78 14.75 11.97
C VAL A 194 7.26 14.06 13.23
N ASN A 195 7.23 14.78 14.34
CA ASN A 195 6.83 14.29 15.66
C ASN A 195 5.32 14.04 15.76
#